data_422ac29b6df277eac09b3095dd105f8b
#
_entry.id   422ac29b6df277eac09b3095dd105f8b
#
_cell.length_a   1.000
_cell.length_b   1.000
_cell.length_c   1.000
_cell.angle_alpha   90.00
_cell.angle_beta   90.00
_cell.angle_gamma   90.00
#
_symmetry.space_group_name_H-M   'P 1'
#
loop_
_entity.id
_entity.type
_entity.pdbx_description
1 polymer ?
#
loop_
_entity_poly.entity_id
_entity_poly.type
_entity_poly.pdbx_seq_one_letter_code
_entity_poly.pdbx_strand_id
1 'polypeptide(L)'
;VFAVAARSLTGGQAVAAVGLALGAYGLTQACLQLPLGFAADRFGRKPVIAFGLVLFIVGSIVCALADSIEAMTWGRMIQGSGAISAAITALVADLTRDSQRSKAMAMVGGSIALMFALSLAIAPVIYGWVGLNGLFWFTGALGLAAFWALLRLVPPAPPLPQPAAGTFLQVLREP
;
A
#
# COMPACT_ATOMS: atom_id res chain seq x y z
N VAL A 1 0.33 -19.18 -5.18
CA VAL A 1 -0.92 -18.92 -5.92
C VAL A 1 -0.63 -18.03 -7.13
N PHE A 2 -0.17 -16.77 -6.96
CA PHE A 2 0.08 -15.83 -8.06
C PHE A 2 1.02 -16.40 -9.14
N ALA A 3 2.20 -16.92 -8.77
CA ALA A 3 3.19 -17.42 -9.71
C ALA A 3 2.69 -18.61 -10.55
N VAL A 4 1.80 -19.44 -10.01
CA VAL A 4 1.17 -20.55 -10.73
C VAL A 4 0.09 -20.03 -11.66
N ALA A 5 -0.75 -19.13 -11.18
CA ALA A 5 -1.86 -18.56 -11.93
C ALA A 5 -1.40 -17.65 -13.08
N ALA A 6 -0.32 -16.88 -12.89
CA ALA A 6 0.22 -16.01 -13.93
C ALA A 6 0.75 -16.76 -15.17
N ARG A 7 1.03 -18.06 -15.05
CA ARG A 7 1.44 -18.91 -16.20
C ARG A 7 0.32 -19.13 -17.22
N SER A 8 -0.92 -18.93 -16.84
CA SER A 8 -2.06 -19.02 -17.76
C SER A 8 -2.26 -17.76 -18.60
N LEU A 9 -1.61 -16.65 -18.24
CA LEU A 9 -1.67 -15.41 -19.00
C LEU A 9 -0.77 -15.47 -20.23
N THR A 10 -1.14 -14.71 -21.27
CA THR A 10 -0.28 -14.56 -22.47
C THR A 10 1.07 -13.97 -22.05
N GLY A 11 2.16 -14.64 -22.44
CA GLY A 11 3.51 -14.26 -22.02
C GLY A 11 3.94 -14.77 -20.63
N GLY A 12 3.03 -15.39 -19.84
CA GLY A 12 3.32 -15.88 -18.49
C GLY A 12 4.14 -17.18 -18.42
N GLN A 13 4.53 -17.75 -19.56
CA GLN A 13 5.34 -18.98 -19.62
C GLN A 13 6.80 -18.75 -19.14
N ALA A 14 7.33 -17.54 -19.30
CA ALA A 14 8.67 -17.21 -18.85
C ALA A 14 8.68 -16.94 -17.34
N VAL A 15 9.46 -17.70 -16.59
CA VAL A 15 9.61 -17.54 -15.13
C VAL A 15 10.08 -16.11 -14.77
N ALA A 16 10.96 -15.54 -15.61
CA ALA A 16 11.45 -14.18 -15.43
C ALA A 16 10.32 -13.12 -15.53
N ALA A 17 9.37 -13.27 -16.47
CA ALA A 17 8.24 -12.35 -16.62
C ALA A 17 7.29 -12.41 -15.41
N VAL A 18 7.03 -13.61 -14.88
CA VAL A 18 6.25 -13.80 -13.66
C VAL A 18 6.97 -13.20 -12.46
N GLY A 19 8.27 -13.39 -12.36
CA GLY A 19 9.11 -12.78 -11.32
C GLY A 19 9.10 -11.26 -11.39
N LEU A 20 9.16 -10.68 -12.60
CA LEU A 20 9.06 -9.25 -12.82
C LEU A 20 7.69 -8.69 -12.36
N ALA A 21 6.60 -9.34 -12.74
CA ALA A 21 5.26 -8.94 -12.32
C ALA A 21 5.07 -8.99 -10.79
N LEU A 22 5.67 -9.98 -10.12
CA LEU A 22 5.70 -10.06 -8.66
C LEU A 22 6.54 -8.94 -8.06
N GLY A 23 7.74 -8.73 -8.59
CA GLY A 23 8.70 -7.74 -8.09
C GLY A 23 8.27 -6.29 -8.36
N ALA A 24 7.52 -6.06 -9.44
CA ALA A 24 7.06 -4.73 -9.86
C ALA A 24 6.28 -3.99 -8.75
N TYR A 25 5.40 -4.68 -8.06
CA TYR A 25 4.68 -4.14 -6.90
C TYR A 25 5.64 -3.68 -5.80
N GLY A 26 6.54 -4.58 -5.38
CA GLY A 26 7.49 -4.28 -4.30
C GLY A 26 8.48 -3.17 -4.66
N LEU A 27 8.94 -3.14 -5.92
CA LEU A 27 9.87 -2.14 -6.41
C LEU A 27 9.23 -0.73 -6.41
N THR A 28 8.04 -0.59 -7.00
CA THR A 28 7.33 0.69 -7.02
C THR A 28 6.95 1.14 -5.61
N GLN A 29 6.53 0.22 -4.74
CA GLN A 29 6.26 0.50 -3.34
C GLN A 29 7.51 1.02 -2.62
N ALA A 30 8.66 0.37 -2.77
CA ALA A 30 9.90 0.79 -2.14
C ALA A 30 10.36 2.17 -2.64
N CYS A 31 10.31 2.40 -3.95
CA CYS A 31 10.70 3.68 -4.56
C CYS A 31 9.80 4.85 -4.13
N LEU A 32 8.49 4.61 -4.02
CA LEU A 32 7.51 5.68 -3.75
C LEU A 32 7.19 5.86 -2.27
N GLN A 33 7.62 4.98 -1.40
CA GLN A 33 7.35 5.06 0.03
C GLN A 33 7.93 6.34 0.67
N LEU A 34 9.16 6.71 0.31
CA LEU A 34 9.78 7.96 0.78
C LEU A 34 9.11 9.20 0.19
N PRO A 35 8.94 9.35 -1.14
CA PRO A 35 8.23 10.49 -1.73
C PRO A 35 6.82 10.69 -1.18
N LEU A 36 6.04 9.60 -1.04
CA LEU A 36 4.70 9.69 -0.48
C LEU A 36 4.71 9.99 1.02
N GLY A 37 5.72 9.56 1.76
CA GLY A 37 5.94 9.97 3.15
C GLY A 37 6.14 11.49 3.25
N PHE A 38 7.04 12.06 2.46
CA PHE A 38 7.26 13.52 2.40
C PHE A 38 6.01 14.28 1.92
N ALA A 39 5.29 13.75 0.93
CA ALA A 39 4.03 14.32 0.49
C ALA A 39 2.99 14.35 1.62
N ALA A 40 2.94 13.29 2.44
CA ALA A 40 2.05 13.19 3.59
C ALA A 40 2.38 14.22 4.69
N ASP A 41 3.68 14.53 4.87
CA ASP A 41 4.12 15.60 5.78
C ASP A 41 3.72 16.98 5.25
N ARG A 42 3.75 17.19 3.93
CA ARG A 42 3.49 18.50 3.32
C ARG A 42 2.00 18.76 3.06
N PHE A 43 1.28 17.79 2.52
CA PHE A 43 -0.13 17.93 2.08
C PHE A 43 -1.12 17.37 3.10
N GLY A 44 -0.63 16.76 4.18
CA GLY A 44 -1.41 16.10 5.21
C GLY A 44 -1.53 14.58 4.99
N ARG A 45 -1.65 13.86 6.10
CA ARG A 45 -1.68 12.39 6.12
C ARG A 45 -2.88 11.82 5.36
N LYS A 46 -4.08 12.28 5.71
CA LYS A 46 -5.35 11.74 5.20
C LYS A 46 -5.50 11.84 3.67
N PRO A 47 -5.26 13.00 3.01
CA PRO A 47 -5.37 13.10 1.56
C PRO A 47 -4.34 12.23 0.81
N VAL A 48 -3.11 12.10 1.31
CA VAL A 48 -2.10 11.23 0.68
C VAL A 48 -2.46 9.76 0.84
N ILE A 49 -2.97 9.33 1.98
CA ILE A 49 -3.48 7.96 2.17
C ILE A 49 -4.66 7.71 1.23
N ALA A 50 -5.59 8.66 1.09
CA ALA A 50 -6.72 8.53 0.17
C ALA A 50 -6.25 8.39 -1.28
N PHE A 51 -5.29 9.20 -1.72
CA PHE A 51 -4.69 9.12 -3.05
C PHE A 51 -4.01 7.76 -3.30
N GLY A 52 -3.22 7.28 -2.34
CA GLY A 52 -2.58 5.96 -2.43
C GLY A 52 -3.58 4.81 -2.50
N LEU A 53 -4.69 4.87 -1.73
CA LEU A 53 -5.76 3.89 -1.81
C LEU A 53 -6.45 3.90 -3.18
N VAL A 54 -6.65 5.06 -3.80
CA VAL A 54 -7.18 5.16 -5.16
C VAL A 54 -6.24 4.48 -6.17
N LEU A 55 -4.93 4.74 -6.10
CA LEU A 55 -3.94 4.07 -6.95
C LEU A 55 -3.97 2.54 -6.74
N PHE A 56 -4.07 2.10 -5.49
CA PHE A 56 -4.18 0.67 -5.16
C PHE A 56 -5.43 0.03 -5.76
N ILE A 57 -6.59 0.70 -5.69
CA ILE A 57 -7.85 0.23 -6.27
C ILE A 57 -7.73 0.16 -7.79
N VAL A 58 -7.24 1.23 -8.44
CA VAL A 58 -7.05 1.27 -9.90
C VAL A 58 -6.11 0.16 -10.35
N GLY A 59 -4.96 -0.01 -9.67
CA GLY A 59 -4.04 -1.10 -9.97
C GLY A 59 -4.66 -2.49 -9.80
N SER A 60 -5.50 -2.67 -8.78
CA SER A 60 -6.24 -3.93 -8.58
C SER A 60 -7.24 -4.20 -9.70
N ILE A 61 -7.95 -3.17 -10.20
CA ILE A 61 -8.86 -3.30 -11.36
C ILE A 61 -8.07 -3.66 -12.63
N VAL A 62 -6.95 -2.99 -12.89
CA VAL A 62 -6.09 -3.31 -14.04
C VAL A 62 -5.61 -4.75 -13.96
N CYS A 63 -5.16 -5.22 -12.80
CA CYS A 63 -4.77 -6.62 -12.60
C CYS A 63 -5.95 -7.59 -12.78
N ALA A 64 -7.15 -7.21 -12.35
CA ALA A 64 -8.34 -8.05 -12.49
C ALA A 64 -8.80 -8.20 -13.96
N LEU A 65 -8.51 -7.23 -14.81
CA LEU A 65 -8.82 -7.22 -16.23
C LEU A 65 -7.66 -7.66 -17.13
N ALA A 66 -6.51 -8.00 -16.55
CA ALA A 66 -5.31 -8.33 -17.31
C ALA A 66 -5.41 -9.70 -17.99
N ASP A 67 -5.24 -9.73 -19.31
CA ASP A 67 -5.19 -10.93 -20.13
C ASP A 67 -3.74 -11.33 -20.50
N SER A 68 -2.78 -10.45 -20.21
CA SER A 68 -1.35 -10.65 -20.47
C SER A 68 -0.50 -10.39 -19.24
N ILE A 69 0.69 -11.00 -19.19
CA ILE A 69 1.65 -10.77 -18.11
C ILE A 69 2.16 -9.33 -18.09
N GLU A 70 2.20 -8.66 -19.24
CA GLU A 70 2.58 -7.26 -19.35
C GLU A 70 1.52 -6.35 -18.70
N ALA A 71 0.24 -6.54 -19.03
CA ALA A 71 -0.87 -5.81 -18.41
C ALA A 71 -0.91 -6.04 -16.90
N MET A 72 -0.69 -7.28 -16.47
CA MET A 72 -0.56 -7.64 -15.05
C MET A 72 0.60 -6.88 -14.40
N THR A 73 1.76 -6.79 -15.05
CA THR A 73 2.94 -6.08 -14.53
C THR A 73 2.65 -4.59 -14.34
N TRP A 74 2.02 -3.95 -15.32
CA TRP A 74 1.59 -2.55 -15.19
C TRP A 74 0.58 -2.34 -14.07
N GLY A 75 -0.41 -3.22 -13.96
CA GLY A 75 -1.37 -3.19 -12.85
C GLY A 75 -0.68 -3.31 -11.49
N ARG A 76 0.31 -4.18 -11.36
CA ARG A 76 1.13 -4.37 -10.15
C ARG A 76 1.99 -3.13 -9.83
N MET A 77 2.54 -2.47 -10.85
CA MET A 77 3.27 -1.22 -10.66
C MET A 77 2.35 -0.10 -10.13
N ILE A 78 1.17 0.07 -10.72
CA ILE A 78 0.17 1.05 -10.27
C ILE A 78 -0.27 0.70 -8.84
N GLN A 79 -0.56 -0.55 -8.55
CA GLN A 79 -0.97 -1.01 -7.23
C GLN A 79 0.11 -0.75 -6.17
N GLY A 80 1.39 -1.01 -6.50
CA GLY A 80 2.53 -0.72 -5.64
C GLY A 80 2.78 0.79 -5.46
N SER A 81 2.39 1.60 -6.44
CA SER A 81 2.47 3.07 -6.34
C SER A 81 1.57 3.66 -5.26
N GLY A 82 0.58 2.89 -4.78
CA GLY A 82 -0.23 3.23 -3.62
C GLY A 82 0.47 2.98 -2.27
N ALA A 83 1.78 3.19 -2.18
CA ALA A 83 2.64 2.95 -1.00
C ALA A 83 2.29 3.90 0.17
N ILE A 84 1.27 3.56 0.94
CA ILE A 84 0.73 4.40 2.03
C ILE A 84 1.18 3.98 3.43
N SER A 85 1.97 2.94 3.57
CA SER A 85 2.35 2.37 4.87
C SER A 85 3.07 3.38 5.77
N ALA A 86 3.99 4.19 5.23
CA ALA A 86 4.66 5.26 5.97
C ALA A 86 3.67 6.33 6.45
N ALA A 87 2.76 6.77 5.57
CA ALA A 87 1.74 7.77 5.91
C ALA A 87 0.73 7.27 6.96
N ILE A 88 0.32 5.99 6.88
CA ILE A 88 -0.54 5.36 7.89
C ILE A 88 0.17 5.28 9.24
N THR A 89 1.41 4.80 9.27
CA THR A 89 2.19 4.68 10.51
C THR A 89 2.36 6.05 11.16
N ALA A 90 2.67 7.08 10.37
CA ALA A 90 2.77 8.44 10.85
C ALA A 90 1.42 8.98 11.35
N LEU A 91 0.31 8.72 10.65
CA LEU A 91 -1.03 9.11 11.09
C LEU A 91 -1.39 8.48 12.45
N VAL A 92 -1.09 7.19 12.62
CA VAL A 92 -1.32 6.51 13.91
C VAL A 92 -0.47 7.14 15.02
N ALA A 93 0.80 7.50 14.72
CA ALA A 93 1.65 8.19 15.67
C ALA A 93 1.09 9.57 16.08
N ASP A 94 0.61 10.35 15.09
CA ASP A 94 0.07 11.69 15.29
C ASP A 94 -1.25 11.69 16.11
N LEU A 95 -2.06 10.65 15.97
CA LEU A 95 -3.33 10.48 16.68
C LEU A 95 -3.19 9.77 18.04
N THR A 96 -1.98 9.31 18.39
CA THR A 96 -1.73 8.54 19.60
C THR A 96 -0.90 9.34 20.60
N ARG A 97 -1.32 9.35 21.88
CA ARG A 97 -0.54 9.98 22.96
C ARG A 97 0.84 9.31 23.08
N ASP A 98 1.88 10.08 23.41
CA ASP A 98 3.27 9.60 23.52
C ASP A 98 3.41 8.37 24.43
N SER A 99 2.70 8.35 25.56
CA SER A 99 2.68 7.23 26.50
C SER A 99 2.12 5.92 25.95
N GLN A 100 1.33 5.97 24.87
CA GLN A 100 0.68 4.82 24.24
C GLN A 100 1.22 4.51 22.83
N ARG A 101 2.15 5.32 22.31
CA ARG A 101 2.65 5.22 20.93
C ARG A 101 3.28 3.85 20.65
N SER A 102 4.12 3.33 21.55
CA SER A 102 4.73 2.01 21.39
C SER A 102 3.69 0.89 21.29
N LYS A 103 2.64 0.97 22.11
CA LYS A 103 1.53 0.00 22.09
C LYS A 103 0.75 0.08 20.78
N ALA A 104 0.45 1.30 20.31
CA ALA A 104 -0.23 1.50 19.02
C ALA A 104 0.60 0.95 17.85
N MET A 105 1.91 1.21 17.82
CA MET A 105 2.80 0.66 16.79
C MET A 105 2.88 -0.87 16.84
N ALA A 106 2.92 -1.47 18.03
CA ALA A 106 2.87 -2.92 18.19
C ALA A 106 1.55 -3.52 17.66
N MET A 107 0.42 -2.84 17.89
CA MET A 107 -0.88 -3.26 17.34
C MET A 107 -0.90 -3.17 15.81
N VAL A 108 -0.36 -2.11 15.20
CA VAL A 108 -0.24 -1.98 13.75
C VAL A 108 0.63 -3.11 13.18
N GLY A 109 1.82 -3.33 13.72
CA GLY A 109 2.70 -4.41 13.30
C GLY A 109 2.07 -5.80 13.46
N GLY A 110 1.42 -6.03 14.59
CA GLY A 110 0.69 -7.28 14.87
C GLY A 110 -0.48 -7.52 13.90
N SER A 111 -1.25 -6.48 13.58
CA SER A 111 -2.35 -6.60 12.60
C SER A 111 -1.83 -6.90 11.19
N ILE A 112 -0.72 -6.28 10.77
CA ILE A 112 -0.08 -6.58 9.48
C ILE A 112 0.38 -8.05 9.44
N ALA A 113 1.07 -8.53 10.48
CA ALA A 113 1.53 -9.92 10.57
C ALA A 113 0.36 -10.92 10.54
N LEU A 114 -0.70 -10.63 11.31
CA LEU A 114 -1.91 -11.47 11.34
C LEU A 114 -2.59 -11.51 9.96
N MET A 115 -2.78 -10.35 9.31
CA MET A 115 -3.39 -10.29 7.98
C MET A 115 -2.53 -10.99 6.92
N PHE A 116 -1.21 -10.91 7.03
CA PHE A 116 -0.30 -11.64 6.15
C PHE A 116 -0.47 -13.16 6.32
N ALA A 117 -0.48 -13.66 7.55
CA ALA A 117 -0.68 -15.07 7.83
C ALA A 117 -2.06 -15.57 7.35
N LEU A 118 -3.12 -14.80 7.62
CA LEU A 118 -4.47 -15.12 7.13
C LEU A 118 -4.55 -15.13 5.61
N SER A 119 -3.91 -14.17 4.93
CA SER A 119 -3.92 -14.11 3.46
C SER A 119 -3.21 -15.30 2.83
N LEU A 120 -2.11 -15.80 3.42
CA LEU A 120 -1.45 -17.02 2.94
C LEU A 120 -2.35 -18.27 3.04
N ALA A 121 -3.17 -18.35 4.08
CA ALA A 121 -4.09 -19.46 4.25
C ALA A 121 -5.35 -19.35 3.36
N ILE A 122 -5.90 -18.14 3.22
CA ILE A 122 -7.18 -17.89 2.55
C ILE A 122 -7.00 -17.72 1.03
N ALA A 123 -5.90 -17.14 0.56
CA ALA A 123 -5.69 -16.85 -0.86
C ALA A 123 -5.80 -18.08 -1.78
N PRO A 124 -5.27 -19.27 -1.44
CA PRO A 124 -5.47 -20.47 -2.25
C PRO A 124 -6.94 -20.89 -2.37
N VAL A 125 -7.72 -20.74 -1.29
CA VAL A 125 -9.14 -21.08 -1.26
C VAL A 125 -9.94 -20.13 -2.17
N ILE A 126 -9.74 -18.82 -2.02
CA ILE A 126 -10.40 -17.83 -2.88
C ILE A 126 -10.01 -18.05 -4.34
N TYR A 127 -8.70 -18.30 -4.60
CA TYR A 127 -8.23 -18.58 -5.95
C TYR A 127 -8.94 -19.80 -6.58
N GLY A 128 -9.15 -20.85 -5.80
CA GLY A 128 -9.86 -22.05 -6.26
C GLY A 128 -11.33 -21.79 -6.67
N TRP A 129 -11.96 -20.76 -6.10
CA TRP A 129 -13.36 -20.42 -6.39
C TRP A 129 -13.51 -19.41 -7.53
N VAL A 130 -12.71 -18.36 -7.53
CA VAL A 130 -12.90 -17.19 -8.42
C VAL A 130 -11.71 -16.90 -9.34
N GLY A 131 -10.68 -17.73 -9.29
CA GLY A 131 -9.48 -17.55 -10.12
C GLY A 131 -8.65 -16.32 -9.75
N LEU A 132 -7.66 -16.01 -10.62
CA LEU A 132 -6.74 -14.90 -10.41
C LEU A 132 -7.46 -13.54 -10.53
N ASN A 133 -8.29 -13.37 -11.53
CA ASN A 133 -9.04 -12.14 -11.77
C ASN A 133 -9.98 -11.82 -10.60
N GLY A 134 -10.70 -12.85 -10.10
CA GLY A 134 -11.58 -12.71 -8.93
C GLY A 134 -10.82 -12.33 -7.66
N LEU A 135 -9.59 -12.82 -7.48
CA LEU A 135 -8.74 -12.46 -6.35
C LEU A 135 -8.40 -10.95 -6.38
N PHE A 136 -8.11 -10.40 -7.57
CA PHE A 136 -7.84 -8.96 -7.72
C PHE A 136 -9.10 -8.11 -7.57
N TRP A 137 -10.26 -8.57 -8.03
CA TRP A 137 -11.53 -7.93 -7.74
C TRP A 137 -11.81 -7.86 -6.24
N PHE A 138 -11.60 -8.95 -5.53
CA PHE A 138 -11.74 -8.99 -4.07
C PHE A 138 -10.77 -8.01 -3.38
N THR A 139 -9.51 -7.96 -3.82
CA THR A 139 -8.51 -7.02 -3.30
C THR A 139 -8.92 -5.56 -3.55
N GLY A 140 -9.44 -5.25 -4.75
CA GLY A 140 -9.97 -3.92 -5.09
C GLY A 140 -11.17 -3.53 -4.22
N ALA A 141 -12.08 -4.47 -3.95
CA ALA A 141 -13.22 -4.25 -3.07
C ALA A 141 -12.79 -3.96 -1.62
N LEU A 142 -11.79 -4.67 -1.10
CA LEU A 142 -11.19 -4.37 0.21
C LEU A 142 -10.53 -2.99 0.23
N GLY A 143 -9.84 -2.61 -0.85
CA GLY A 143 -9.27 -1.27 -1.01
C GLY A 143 -10.35 -0.18 -0.97
N LEU A 144 -11.48 -0.40 -1.64
CA LEU A 144 -12.63 0.51 -1.61
C LEU A 144 -13.25 0.60 -0.21
N ALA A 145 -13.40 -0.52 0.48
CA ALA A 145 -13.88 -0.53 1.87
C ALA A 145 -12.93 0.25 2.80
N ALA A 146 -11.61 0.08 2.64
CA ALA A 146 -10.61 0.83 3.39
C ALA A 146 -10.67 2.33 3.06
N PHE A 147 -10.90 2.71 1.80
CA PHE A 147 -11.07 4.10 1.39
C PHE A 147 -12.31 4.74 2.06
N TRP A 148 -13.44 4.05 2.06
CA TRP A 148 -14.63 4.50 2.77
C TRP A 148 -14.42 4.61 4.29
N ALA A 149 -13.75 3.63 4.89
CA ALA A 149 -13.40 3.66 6.31
C ALA A 149 -12.50 4.87 6.63
N LEU A 150 -11.49 5.15 5.79
CA LEU A 150 -10.63 6.32 5.94
C LEU A 150 -11.45 7.63 5.94
N LEU A 151 -12.38 7.77 4.98
CA LEU A 151 -13.18 8.99 4.87
C LEU A 151 -14.13 9.21 6.06
N ARG A 152 -14.75 8.12 6.54
CA ARG A 152 -15.83 8.20 7.54
C ARG A 152 -15.36 8.08 8.99
N LEU A 153 -14.34 7.24 9.23
CA LEU A 153 -13.93 6.87 10.60
C LEU A 153 -12.67 7.59 11.06
N VAL A 154 -11.81 8.03 10.13
CA VAL A 154 -10.54 8.65 10.50
C VAL A 154 -10.70 10.17 10.57
N PRO A 155 -10.51 10.80 11.76
CA PRO A 155 -10.52 12.24 11.88
C PRO A 155 -9.35 12.87 11.10
N PRO A 156 -9.45 14.13 10.66
CA PRO A 156 -8.31 14.84 10.11
C PRO A 156 -7.21 14.95 11.19
N ALA A 157 -5.96 14.65 10.80
CA ALA A 157 -4.83 14.86 11.70
C ALA A 157 -4.69 16.37 12.00
N PRO A 158 -4.29 16.76 13.23
CA PRO A 158 -3.99 18.14 13.53
C PRO A 158 -2.90 18.65 12.56
N PRO A 159 -2.92 19.96 12.20
CA PRO A 159 -1.90 20.54 11.36
C PRO A 159 -0.53 20.29 11.99
N LEU A 160 0.38 19.69 11.21
CA LEU A 160 1.76 19.52 11.67
C LEU A 160 2.36 20.89 11.93
N PRO A 161 3.09 21.10 13.05
CA PRO A 161 3.87 22.29 13.26
C PRO A 161 4.77 22.48 12.03
N GLN A 162 4.61 23.59 11.30
CA GLN A 162 5.53 23.89 10.20
C GLN A 162 6.94 23.94 10.77
N PRO A 163 7.91 23.21 10.22
CA PRO A 163 9.29 23.39 10.64
C PRO A 163 9.62 24.87 10.48
N ALA A 164 10.04 25.52 11.57
CA ALA A 164 10.48 26.90 11.50
C ALA A 164 11.53 26.99 10.38
N ALA A 165 11.28 27.86 9.40
CA ALA A 165 12.21 28.08 8.31
C ALA A 165 13.53 28.55 8.92
N GLY A 166 14.51 27.66 9.03
CA GLY A 166 15.79 27.92 9.68
C GLY A 166 16.38 26.76 10.48
N THR A 167 15.55 25.80 10.94
CA THR A 167 16.02 24.73 11.84
C THR A 167 17.09 23.83 11.21
N PHE A 168 17.04 23.59 9.89
CA PHE A 168 18.04 22.75 9.23
C PHE A 168 19.43 23.42 9.16
N LEU A 169 19.47 24.74 8.92
CA LEU A 169 20.72 25.51 8.92
C LEU A 169 21.23 25.80 10.34
N GLN A 170 20.37 25.84 11.34
CA GLN A 170 20.78 26.01 12.74
C GLN A 170 21.39 24.73 13.31
N VAL A 171 20.83 23.56 13.01
CA VAL A 171 21.38 22.24 13.45
C VAL A 171 22.78 21.98 12.86
N LEU A 172 23.05 22.48 11.63
CA LEU A 172 24.39 22.37 11.02
C LEU A 172 25.40 23.41 11.56
N ARG A 173 24.95 24.37 12.36
CA ARG A 173 25.79 25.45 12.91
C ARG A 173 26.13 25.29 14.39
N GLU A 174 25.52 24.32 15.07
CA GLU A 174 25.91 24.00 16.44
C GLU A 174 27.09 23.00 16.42
N PRO A 175 28.24 23.37 16.99
CA PRO A 175 29.47 22.55 17.02
C PRO A 175 29.34 21.31 17.92
#